data_674fd4f0156606834b46a678ba3bd45c
#
_entry.id   674fd4f0156606834b46a678ba3bd45c
#
_cell.length_a   1.000
_cell.length_b   1.000
_cell.length_c   1.000
_cell.angle_alpha   90.00
_cell.angle_beta   90.00
_cell.angle_gamma   90.00
#
_symmetry.space_group_name_H-M   'P 1'
#
loop_
_entity.id
_entity.type
_entity.pdbx_description
1 polymer ?
#
loop_
_entity_poly.entity_id
_entity_poly.type
_entity_poly.pdbx_seq_one_letter_code
_entity_poly.pdbx_strand_id
1 'polypeptide(L)'
;MIATPGYLAACIPVRRFSTPCSRCVATLTLVVTFWLHLSAQQPAPLKVLISADMEGVADVTSWKIDSQPPVRDYQQMRRLMTAEVNAAVSAAFDAGATEVSVADSHGDFANLDPETLDPRCSLIRGWPRPLGMMEGLNAATGAVVLIGYHASEGTPNAILAHTFTGSMVLRLNGDAMSEASFNAAVAGELHVPVVFLSGDDQAVADANARIGPIETVVTKKSLGFNSGIMIAPTTVTQAIHDGVVRGIRRRAEFHPRAVSTPITLEWRFNNLTQAELVSYLPNSTRSDGYSVRFTVRNMAEASRLLTVVDLISAVSHE
;
A
#
# COMPACT_ATOMS: atom_id res chain seq x y z
N MET A 1 12.51 -99.87 -27.56
CA MET A 1 12.07 -100.87 -26.58
C MET A 1 11.63 -100.14 -25.36
N ILE A 2 10.30 -100.02 -25.13
CA ILE A 2 9.56 -100.52 -23.98
C ILE A 2 10.01 -99.76 -22.65
N ALA A 3 9.22 -99.08 -21.85
CA ALA A 3 7.88 -99.32 -21.35
C ALA A 3 7.37 -98.05 -20.60
N THR A 4 6.09 -97.87 -20.70
CA THR A 4 5.28 -97.11 -19.74
C THR A 4 4.97 -97.91 -18.50
N PRO A 5 4.75 -97.41 -17.32
CA PRO A 5 3.43 -97.12 -16.77
C PRO A 5 3.47 -95.92 -15.78
N GLY A 6 2.44 -95.36 -15.28
CA GLY A 6 1.09 -95.60 -14.96
C GLY A 6 0.55 -94.51 -14.10
N TYR A 7 -0.67 -94.08 -14.32
CA TYR A 7 -1.37 -93.02 -13.63
C TYR A 7 -1.77 -93.42 -12.20
N LEU A 8 -1.59 -92.45 -11.25
CA LEU A 8 -2.35 -92.45 -10.00
C LEU A 8 -2.88 -91.00 -9.79
N ALA A 9 -4.18 -90.88 -9.92
CA ALA A 9 -4.94 -89.63 -9.62
C ALA A 9 -5.07 -89.42 -8.12
N ALA A 10 -4.62 -88.32 -7.64
CA ALA A 10 -4.89 -87.88 -6.29
C ALA A 10 -5.91 -86.69 -6.33
N CYS A 11 -7.10 -86.98 -5.80
CA CYS A 11 -8.13 -85.93 -5.58
C CYS A 11 -7.68 -84.89 -4.52
N ILE A 12 -7.62 -83.63 -4.90
CA ILE A 12 -7.42 -82.51 -3.96
C ILE A 12 -8.78 -81.94 -3.66
N PRO A 13 -9.17 -81.70 -2.37
CA PRO A 13 -10.44 -81.14 -2.02
C PRO A 13 -10.43 -79.61 -2.23
N VAL A 14 -11.39 -79.09 -2.98
CA VAL A 14 -11.64 -77.66 -3.19
C VAL A 14 -12.14 -77.05 -1.88
N ARG A 15 -11.33 -76.21 -1.22
CA ARG A 15 -11.79 -75.38 -0.14
C ARG A 15 -12.58 -74.17 -0.72
N ARG A 16 -13.84 -74.09 -0.33
CA ARG A 16 -14.68 -72.91 -0.60
C ARG A 16 -14.08 -71.67 0.11
N PHE A 17 -13.73 -70.64 -0.62
CA PHE A 17 -13.39 -69.34 -0.09
C PHE A 17 -14.68 -68.71 0.47
N SER A 18 -14.65 -68.38 1.75
CA SER A 18 -15.68 -67.59 2.43
C SER A 18 -15.69 -66.15 1.91
N THR A 19 -16.87 -65.62 1.68
CA THR A 19 -17.14 -64.24 1.26
C THR A 19 -16.41 -63.24 2.13
N PRO A 20 -15.80 -62.19 1.55
CA PRO A 20 -15.17 -61.10 2.35
C PRO A 20 -16.22 -60.31 3.12
N CYS A 21 -15.91 -60.06 4.39
CA CYS A 21 -16.74 -59.34 5.33
C CYS A 21 -17.03 -57.91 4.83
N SER A 22 -18.30 -57.60 4.56
CA SER A 22 -18.79 -56.31 4.07
C SER A 22 -18.40 -55.08 4.93
N ARG A 23 -17.96 -55.31 6.18
CA ARG A 23 -17.51 -54.25 7.10
C ARG A 23 -16.11 -53.72 6.83
N CYS A 24 -15.20 -54.51 6.21
CA CYS A 24 -13.85 -54.08 5.89
C CYS A 24 -13.81 -53.18 4.64
N VAL A 25 -14.72 -53.36 3.69
CA VAL A 25 -14.77 -52.58 2.45
C VAL A 25 -15.31 -51.16 2.73
N ALA A 26 -16.29 -51.01 3.65
CA ALA A 26 -16.84 -49.71 4.01
C ALA A 26 -15.83 -48.80 4.72
N THR A 27 -14.94 -49.36 5.55
CA THR A 27 -13.92 -48.60 6.29
C THR A 27 -12.80 -48.09 5.37
N LEU A 28 -12.42 -48.89 4.36
CA LEU A 28 -11.37 -48.48 3.40
C LEU A 28 -11.86 -47.37 2.46
N THR A 29 -13.13 -47.41 2.05
CA THR A 29 -13.73 -46.40 1.17
C THR A 29 -13.88 -45.04 1.90
N LEU A 30 -14.17 -45.02 3.19
CA LEU A 30 -14.31 -43.80 3.98
C LEU A 30 -12.96 -43.12 4.22
N VAL A 31 -11.88 -43.86 4.39
CA VAL A 31 -10.53 -43.33 4.56
C VAL A 31 -10.00 -42.70 3.26
N VAL A 32 -10.27 -43.36 2.13
CA VAL A 32 -9.81 -42.84 0.81
C VAL A 32 -10.60 -41.59 0.40
N THR A 33 -11.90 -41.51 0.69
CA THR A 33 -12.67 -40.30 0.40
C THR A 33 -12.31 -39.12 1.31
N PHE A 34 -11.88 -39.37 2.54
CA PHE A 34 -11.42 -38.28 3.45
C PHE A 34 -10.09 -37.67 3.01
N TRP A 35 -9.18 -38.47 2.40
CA TRP A 35 -7.90 -37.97 1.87
C TRP A 35 -8.05 -37.20 0.53
N LEU A 36 -9.09 -37.49 -0.24
CA LEU A 36 -9.33 -36.83 -1.53
C LEU A 36 -9.98 -35.44 -1.38
N HIS A 37 -10.49 -35.06 -0.18
CA HIS A 37 -11.09 -33.76 0.07
C HIS A 37 -10.15 -32.76 0.77
N LEU A 38 -8.90 -33.12 1.06
CA LEU A 38 -7.85 -32.16 1.36
C LEU A 38 -7.22 -31.64 0.05
N SER A 39 -8.04 -31.18 -0.87
CA SER A 39 -7.57 -30.25 -1.90
C SER A 39 -7.00 -29.05 -1.15
N ALA A 40 -5.69 -28.90 -1.15
CA ALA A 40 -5.04 -27.71 -0.64
C ALA A 40 -5.68 -26.51 -1.35
N GLN A 41 -6.57 -25.83 -0.65
CA GLN A 41 -7.20 -24.63 -1.14
C GLN A 41 -6.03 -23.67 -1.37
N GLN A 42 -5.72 -23.38 -2.64
CA GLN A 42 -4.65 -22.44 -2.94
C GLN A 42 -4.95 -21.14 -2.19
N PRO A 43 -4.00 -20.60 -1.47
CA PRO A 43 -4.22 -19.34 -0.77
C PRO A 43 -4.73 -18.31 -1.78
N ALA A 44 -5.75 -17.56 -1.39
CA ALA A 44 -6.30 -16.50 -2.24
C ALA A 44 -5.18 -15.58 -2.73
N PRO A 45 -5.19 -15.14 -3.99
CA PRO A 45 -4.16 -14.28 -4.53
C PRO A 45 -4.01 -13.01 -3.66
N LEU A 46 -2.80 -12.71 -3.24
CA LEU A 46 -2.49 -11.53 -2.44
C LEU A 46 -2.01 -10.42 -3.38
N LYS A 47 -2.81 -9.37 -3.50
CA LYS A 47 -2.46 -8.15 -4.24
C LYS A 47 -1.99 -7.08 -3.27
N VAL A 48 -0.88 -6.42 -3.59
CA VAL A 48 -0.29 -5.33 -2.79
C VAL A 48 -0.22 -4.07 -3.63
N LEU A 49 -0.70 -2.97 -3.07
CA LEU A 49 -0.48 -1.63 -3.63
C LEU A 49 0.66 -0.96 -2.86
N ILE A 50 1.65 -0.45 -3.57
CA ILE A 50 2.72 0.41 -3.06
C ILE A 50 2.44 1.82 -3.59
N SER A 51 2.23 2.79 -2.71
CA SER A 51 2.19 4.21 -3.05
C SER A 51 3.52 4.83 -2.66
N ALA A 52 4.20 5.46 -3.63
CA ALA A 52 5.56 5.94 -3.48
C ALA A 52 5.62 7.46 -3.62
N ASP A 53 6.10 8.12 -2.58
CA ASP A 53 6.36 9.54 -2.47
C ASP A 53 7.87 9.81 -2.38
N MET A 54 8.32 11.06 -2.43
CA MET A 54 9.74 11.35 -2.50
C MET A 54 10.30 12.04 -1.25
N GLU A 55 9.55 12.88 -0.58
CA GLU A 55 10.03 13.68 0.54
C GLU A 55 10.61 12.87 1.69
N GLY A 56 10.02 11.70 1.95
CA GLY A 56 10.48 10.77 2.97
C GLY A 56 11.60 9.82 2.54
N VAL A 57 12.00 9.81 1.27
CA VAL A 57 13.11 9.00 0.75
C VAL A 57 14.43 9.43 1.40
N ALA A 58 15.35 8.48 1.60
CA ALA A 58 16.69 8.77 2.11
C ALA A 58 17.37 9.89 1.33
N ASP A 59 18.10 10.76 2.01
CA ASP A 59 18.81 11.94 1.49
C ASP A 59 17.95 13.10 0.97
N VAL A 60 16.64 12.96 0.79
CA VAL A 60 15.79 14.07 0.35
C VAL A 60 15.56 15.07 1.49
N THR A 61 15.80 16.37 1.25
CA THR A 61 15.64 17.42 2.27
C THR A 61 15.05 18.73 1.74
N SER A 62 14.97 18.94 0.43
CA SER A 62 14.66 20.26 -0.12
C SER A 62 14.06 20.22 -1.51
N TRP A 63 12.87 20.81 -1.68
CA TRP A 63 12.28 20.98 -3.02
C TRP A 63 13.18 21.76 -3.99
N LYS A 64 14.01 22.66 -3.48
CA LYS A 64 14.90 23.51 -4.30
C LYS A 64 16.20 22.83 -4.71
N ILE A 65 16.53 21.68 -4.13
CA ILE A 65 17.83 21.03 -4.35
C ILE A 65 17.65 19.64 -4.92
N ASP A 66 16.66 18.88 -4.46
CA ASP A 66 16.69 17.43 -4.63
C ASP A 66 15.36 16.78 -5.04
N SER A 67 14.19 17.34 -4.74
CA SER A 67 12.92 16.61 -4.90
C SER A 67 12.01 17.08 -6.04
N GLN A 68 12.36 18.12 -6.81
CA GLN A 68 11.53 18.59 -7.93
C GLN A 68 12.40 18.92 -9.17
N PRO A 69 11.96 18.57 -10.41
CA PRO A 69 12.67 18.98 -11.61
C PRO A 69 12.53 20.51 -11.85
N PRO A 70 13.52 21.22 -12.39
CA PRO A 70 14.81 20.74 -12.87
C PRO A 70 15.98 20.98 -11.88
N VAL A 71 15.80 20.66 -10.60
CA VAL A 71 16.81 20.93 -9.57
C VAL A 71 18.03 20.00 -9.67
N ARG A 72 19.14 20.40 -9.01
CA ARG A 72 20.49 19.81 -9.16
C ARG A 72 20.53 18.30 -8.91
N ASP A 73 19.94 17.83 -7.82
CA ASP A 73 20.14 16.46 -7.35
C ASP A 73 18.92 15.55 -7.64
N TYR A 74 17.88 16.06 -8.31
CA TYR A 74 16.63 15.34 -8.58
C TYR A 74 16.85 13.96 -9.23
N GLN A 75 17.76 13.85 -10.20
CA GLN A 75 18.03 12.56 -10.85
C GLN A 75 18.67 11.54 -9.90
N GLN A 76 19.42 12.01 -8.89
CA GLN A 76 19.93 11.14 -7.84
C GLN A 76 18.79 10.66 -6.93
N MET A 77 17.91 11.56 -6.50
CA MET A 77 16.79 11.21 -5.65
C MET A 77 15.78 10.27 -6.32
N ARG A 78 15.54 10.42 -7.61
CA ARG A 78 14.77 9.46 -8.40
C ARG A 78 15.36 8.04 -8.32
N ARG A 79 16.69 7.91 -8.41
CA ARG A 79 17.36 6.60 -8.28
C ARG A 79 17.18 6.02 -6.86
N LEU A 80 17.31 6.86 -5.83
CA LEU A 80 17.09 6.42 -4.45
C LEU A 80 15.64 6.01 -4.20
N MET A 81 14.68 6.81 -4.67
CA MET A 81 13.25 6.47 -4.62
C MET A 81 12.96 5.14 -5.30
N THR A 82 13.49 4.94 -6.52
CA THR A 82 13.31 3.68 -7.26
C THR A 82 13.95 2.49 -6.52
N ALA A 83 15.10 2.69 -5.87
CA ALA A 83 15.75 1.63 -5.08
C ALA A 83 14.93 1.25 -3.83
N GLU A 84 14.36 2.23 -3.12
CA GLU A 84 13.48 1.97 -1.98
C GLU A 84 12.18 1.25 -2.40
N VAL A 85 11.59 1.66 -3.53
CA VAL A 85 10.42 0.99 -4.11
C VAL A 85 10.75 -0.43 -4.54
N ASN A 86 11.90 -0.67 -5.18
CA ASN A 86 12.35 -2.02 -5.56
C ASN A 86 12.52 -2.94 -4.36
N ALA A 87 13.06 -2.41 -3.24
CA ALA A 87 13.15 -3.15 -1.99
C ALA A 87 11.75 -3.54 -1.47
N ALA A 88 10.78 -2.63 -1.53
CA ALA A 88 9.39 -2.91 -1.15
C ALA A 88 8.70 -3.91 -2.09
N VAL A 89 8.92 -3.82 -3.40
CA VAL A 89 8.39 -4.77 -4.40
C VAL A 89 8.93 -6.17 -4.15
N SER A 90 10.26 -6.31 -4.00
CA SER A 90 10.89 -7.60 -3.69
C SER A 90 10.33 -8.19 -2.40
N ALA A 91 10.24 -7.38 -1.34
CA ALA A 91 9.70 -7.78 -0.05
C ALA A 91 8.23 -8.24 -0.14
N ALA A 92 7.41 -7.58 -0.98
CA ALA A 92 6.02 -7.98 -1.16
C ALA A 92 5.92 -9.39 -1.77
N PHE A 93 6.72 -9.70 -2.79
CA PHE A 93 6.77 -11.05 -3.35
C PHE A 93 7.32 -12.07 -2.36
N ASP A 94 8.37 -11.73 -1.59
CA ASP A 94 8.93 -12.60 -0.55
C ASP A 94 7.94 -12.85 0.62
N ALA A 95 6.99 -11.93 0.80
CA ALA A 95 5.89 -12.10 1.75
C ALA A 95 4.68 -12.85 1.18
N GLY A 96 4.73 -13.29 -0.10
CA GLY A 96 3.72 -14.09 -0.77
C GLY A 96 2.72 -13.30 -1.63
N ALA A 97 3.00 -12.04 -1.97
CA ALA A 97 2.20 -11.31 -2.95
C ALA A 97 2.25 -12.03 -4.32
N THR A 98 1.10 -12.09 -4.97
CA THR A 98 0.96 -12.64 -6.34
C THR A 98 0.93 -11.54 -7.39
N GLU A 99 0.60 -10.32 -6.98
CA GLU A 99 0.53 -9.13 -7.83
C GLU A 99 0.94 -7.90 -7.01
N VAL A 100 1.78 -7.07 -7.57
CA VAL A 100 2.23 -5.81 -6.97
C VAL A 100 2.00 -4.68 -7.96
N SER A 101 1.24 -3.67 -7.56
CA SER A 101 1.09 -2.42 -8.28
C SER A 101 1.82 -1.31 -7.52
N VAL A 102 2.54 -0.47 -8.26
CA VAL A 102 3.25 0.70 -7.73
C VAL A 102 2.61 1.96 -8.30
N ALA A 103 2.08 2.82 -7.44
CA ALA A 103 1.63 4.16 -7.80
C ALA A 103 2.74 5.16 -7.51
N ASP A 104 3.29 5.77 -8.55
CA ASP A 104 4.17 6.94 -8.42
C ASP A 104 3.32 8.11 -7.92
N SER A 105 3.64 8.68 -6.78
CA SER A 105 2.74 9.54 -6.03
C SER A 105 3.35 10.89 -5.62
N HIS A 106 4.53 11.23 -6.15
CA HIS A 106 5.17 12.52 -5.89
C HIS A 106 4.98 13.50 -7.05
N GLY A 107 4.60 14.72 -6.74
CA GLY A 107 4.49 15.83 -7.69
C GLY A 107 3.63 15.53 -8.91
N ASP A 108 4.24 15.40 -10.09
CA ASP A 108 3.54 15.07 -11.34
C ASP A 108 3.29 13.56 -11.57
N PHE A 109 3.59 12.73 -10.55
CA PHE A 109 3.44 11.28 -10.60
C PHE A 109 4.26 10.60 -11.70
N ALA A 110 5.48 11.11 -11.98
CA ALA A 110 6.34 10.63 -13.06
C ALA A 110 7.81 10.52 -12.66
N ASN A 111 8.09 10.21 -11.40
CA ASN A 111 9.42 10.24 -10.80
C ASN A 111 10.19 8.92 -10.88
N LEU A 112 9.51 7.79 -10.69
CA LEU A 112 10.13 6.47 -10.74
C LEU A 112 10.76 6.21 -12.10
N ASP A 113 11.94 5.58 -12.09
CA ASP A 113 12.66 5.22 -13.30
C ASP A 113 12.17 3.85 -13.82
N PRO A 114 11.42 3.82 -14.93
CA PRO A 114 10.84 2.57 -15.43
C PRO A 114 11.90 1.59 -15.98
N GLU A 115 13.12 2.04 -16.29
CA GLU A 115 14.18 1.18 -16.81
C GLU A 115 14.81 0.33 -15.70
N THR A 116 14.81 0.84 -14.47
CA THR A 116 15.44 0.18 -13.30
C THR A 116 14.43 -0.32 -12.27
N LEU A 117 13.13 -0.04 -12.47
CA LEU A 117 12.07 -0.56 -11.63
C LEU A 117 11.96 -2.09 -11.78
N ASP A 118 11.66 -2.79 -10.69
CA ASP A 118 11.47 -4.25 -10.67
C ASP A 118 10.40 -4.66 -11.70
N PRO A 119 10.76 -5.48 -12.70
CA PRO A 119 9.88 -5.81 -13.83
C PRO A 119 8.67 -6.68 -13.43
N ARG A 120 8.62 -7.18 -12.20
CA ARG A 120 7.49 -7.97 -11.69
C ARG A 120 6.29 -7.13 -11.27
N CYS A 121 6.47 -5.83 -11.04
CA CYS A 121 5.37 -4.94 -10.67
C CYS A 121 4.75 -4.22 -11.87
N SER A 122 3.54 -3.73 -11.69
CA SER A 122 2.88 -2.81 -12.62
C SER A 122 3.05 -1.37 -12.13
N LEU A 123 3.59 -0.49 -12.96
CA LEU A 123 3.76 0.93 -12.65
C LEU A 123 2.52 1.74 -13.06
N ILE A 124 1.94 2.49 -12.13
CA ILE A 124 0.88 3.47 -12.36
C ILE A 124 1.52 4.84 -12.33
N ARG A 125 1.52 5.54 -13.47
CA ARG A 125 2.27 6.78 -13.68
C ARG A 125 1.39 7.86 -14.30
N GLY A 126 1.68 9.11 -13.95
CA GLY A 126 1.07 10.30 -14.54
C GLY A 126 -0.18 10.76 -13.82
N TRP A 127 -0.56 12.00 -14.06
CA TRP A 127 -1.63 12.75 -13.44
C TRP A 127 -2.57 13.33 -14.53
N PRO A 128 -3.88 13.53 -14.32
CA PRO A 128 -4.67 13.21 -13.12
C PRO A 128 -5.14 11.75 -13.04
N ARG A 129 -5.45 11.29 -11.81
CA ARG A 129 -5.98 9.94 -11.54
C ARG A 129 -7.16 10.00 -10.57
N PRO A 130 -8.20 9.16 -10.74
CA PRO A 130 -9.40 9.18 -9.90
C PRO A 130 -9.16 8.97 -8.40
N LEU A 131 -8.20 8.13 -8.03
CA LEU A 131 -7.82 7.88 -6.63
C LEU A 131 -6.50 8.57 -6.23
N GLY A 132 -5.96 9.47 -7.08
CA GLY A 132 -4.73 10.20 -6.79
C GLY A 132 -3.55 9.27 -6.47
N MET A 133 -2.92 9.45 -5.32
CA MET A 133 -1.80 8.64 -4.84
C MET A 133 -2.15 7.16 -4.61
N MET A 134 -3.44 6.83 -4.50
CA MET A 134 -3.95 5.47 -4.26
C MET A 134 -4.50 4.80 -5.51
N GLU A 135 -4.20 5.31 -6.71
CA GLU A 135 -4.64 4.67 -7.95
C GLU A 135 -4.11 3.23 -8.06
N GLY A 136 -4.98 2.32 -8.51
CA GLY A 136 -4.73 0.87 -8.49
C GLY A 136 -5.34 0.14 -7.29
N LEU A 137 -5.76 0.87 -6.25
CA LEU A 137 -6.48 0.29 -5.12
C LEU A 137 -7.85 -0.24 -5.56
N ASN A 138 -8.18 -1.45 -5.13
CA ASN A 138 -9.49 -2.05 -5.37
C ASN A 138 -9.84 -3.06 -4.26
N ALA A 139 -11.06 -3.60 -4.26
CA ALA A 139 -11.55 -4.52 -3.24
C ALA A 139 -10.78 -5.87 -3.17
N ALA A 140 -9.96 -6.20 -4.17
CA ALA A 140 -9.11 -7.39 -4.15
C ALA A 140 -7.69 -7.09 -3.60
N THR A 141 -7.38 -5.83 -3.29
CA THR A 141 -6.10 -5.46 -2.66
C THR A 141 -6.09 -5.98 -1.23
N GLY A 142 -5.01 -6.67 -0.85
CA GLY A 142 -4.87 -7.27 0.48
C GLY A 142 -4.03 -6.45 1.46
N ALA A 143 -3.21 -5.51 0.97
CA ALA A 143 -2.38 -4.63 1.78
C ALA A 143 -1.93 -3.38 1.01
N VAL A 144 -1.70 -2.29 1.73
CA VAL A 144 -1.09 -1.05 1.23
C VAL A 144 0.23 -0.80 1.93
N VAL A 145 1.25 -0.42 1.15
CA VAL A 145 2.59 -0.02 1.58
C VAL A 145 2.83 1.42 1.15
N LEU A 146 3.27 2.28 2.06
CA LEU A 146 3.57 3.69 1.82
C LEU A 146 5.08 3.90 1.90
N ILE A 147 5.71 4.29 0.79
CA ILE A 147 7.16 4.50 0.68
C ILE A 147 7.46 5.99 0.54
N GLY A 148 8.41 6.49 1.32
CA GLY A 148 8.94 7.84 1.17
C GLY A 148 7.98 8.96 1.59
N TYR A 149 7.07 8.70 2.51
CA TYR A 149 6.07 9.68 3.00
C TYR A 149 6.68 10.64 4.02
N HIS A 150 6.02 11.78 4.20
CA HIS A 150 6.39 12.88 5.09
C HIS A 150 5.27 13.20 6.11
N ALA A 151 5.57 14.06 7.08
CA ALA A 151 4.58 14.49 8.07
C ALA A 151 3.60 15.53 7.49
N SER A 152 2.45 15.71 8.15
CA SER A 152 1.41 16.67 7.77
C SER A 152 1.87 18.11 7.84
N GLU A 153 1.22 18.98 7.05
CA GLU A 153 1.38 20.44 7.12
C GLU A 153 1.29 20.93 8.59
N GLY A 154 2.23 21.80 8.94
CA GLY A 154 2.32 22.41 10.27
C GLY A 154 2.99 21.53 11.34
N THR A 155 3.53 20.36 10.99
CA THR A 155 4.30 19.52 11.94
C THR A 155 5.65 20.18 12.25
N PRO A 156 5.93 20.54 13.51
CA PRO A 156 7.18 21.20 13.87
C PRO A 156 8.39 20.29 13.62
N ASN A 157 9.50 20.87 13.17
CA ASN A 157 10.77 20.18 12.94
C ASN A 157 10.72 18.99 11.99
N ALA A 158 9.68 18.84 11.18
CA ALA A 158 9.58 17.78 10.19
C ALA A 158 10.19 18.22 8.85
N ILE A 159 10.86 17.31 8.15
CA ILE A 159 11.42 17.61 6.83
C ILE A 159 10.29 17.68 5.81
N LEU A 160 10.25 18.81 5.07
CA LEU A 160 9.30 19.06 3.97
C LEU A 160 7.83 18.77 4.34
N ALA A 161 7.46 19.01 5.62
CA ALA A 161 6.10 18.76 6.11
C ALA A 161 5.07 19.60 5.35
N HIS A 162 4.14 18.92 4.68
CA HIS A 162 3.05 19.54 3.94
C HIS A 162 1.86 18.57 3.81
N THR A 163 0.81 18.97 3.11
CA THR A 163 -0.32 18.08 2.78
C THR A 163 -0.81 18.45 1.40
N PHE A 164 -0.44 17.66 0.39
CA PHE A 164 -0.69 17.79 -1.06
C PHE A 164 -0.05 19.04 -1.69
N THR A 165 -0.48 20.22 -1.34
CA THR A 165 0.21 21.49 -1.67
C THR A 165 0.72 22.09 -0.39
N GLY A 166 1.90 22.69 -0.39
CA GLY A 166 2.47 23.36 0.79
C GLY A 166 1.73 24.64 1.23
N SER A 167 0.46 24.79 0.92
CA SER A 167 -0.31 26.00 1.15
C SER A 167 -1.67 25.78 1.82
N MET A 168 -1.94 24.57 2.31
CA MET A 168 -3.25 24.26 2.91
C MET A 168 -3.19 23.22 4.02
N VAL A 169 -4.11 23.32 4.98
CA VAL A 169 -4.43 22.27 5.95
C VAL A 169 -5.72 21.59 5.51
N LEU A 170 -5.68 20.27 5.30
CA LEU A 170 -6.85 19.46 5.02
C LEU A 170 -7.37 18.83 6.31
N ARG A 171 -8.69 18.92 6.52
CA ARG A 171 -9.41 18.21 7.59
C ARG A 171 -10.45 17.26 6.99
N LEU A 172 -10.53 16.06 7.53
CA LEU A 172 -11.57 15.09 7.23
C LEU A 172 -12.37 14.84 8.50
N ASN A 173 -13.66 15.14 8.48
CA ASN A 173 -14.56 15.08 9.64
C ASN A 173 -14.03 15.83 10.89
N GLY A 174 -13.28 16.91 10.67
CA GLY A 174 -12.67 17.76 11.71
C GLY A 174 -11.24 17.39 12.06
N ASP A 175 -10.78 16.16 11.76
CA ASP A 175 -9.40 15.73 12.02
C ASP A 175 -8.45 16.24 10.95
N ALA A 176 -7.33 16.85 11.34
CA ALA A 176 -6.29 17.26 10.41
C ALA A 176 -5.63 16.01 9.79
N MET A 177 -5.40 16.04 8.48
CA MET A 177 -4.87 14.91 7.71
C MET A 177 -3.44 15.16 7.27
N SER A 178 -2.63 14.12 7.31
CA SER A 178 -1.47 13.96 6.44
C SER A 178 -1.88 13.21 5.17
N GLU A 179 -1.05 13.22 4.15
CA GLU A 179 -1.27 12.42 2.94
C GLU A 179 -1.37 10.93 3.28
N ALA A 180 -0.47 10.43 4.14
CA ALA A 180 -0.51 9.05 4.63
C ALA A 180 -1.86 8.70 5.29
N SER A 181 -2.38 9.58 6.15
CA SER A 181 -3.66 9.33 6.84
C SER A 181 -4.88 9.48 5.93
N PHE A 182 -4.83 10.38 4.95
CA PHE A 182 -5.86 10.49 3.91
C PHE A 182 -5.88 9.24 3.02
N ASN A 183 -4.71 8.78 2.59
CA ASN A 183 -4.55 7.56 1.80
C ASN A 183 -4.98 6.31 2.58
N ALA A 184 -4.71 6.27 3.89
CA ALA A 184 -5.22 5.21 4.76
C ALA A 184 -6.75 5.23 4.88
N ALA A 185 -7.39 6.41 4.83
CA ALA A 185 -8.84 6.53 4.79
C ALA A 185 -9.42 6.05 3.45
N VAL A 186 -8.75 6.34 2.32
CA VAL A 186 -9.12 5.80 1.00
C VAL A 186 -9.04 4.26 1.00
N ALA A 187 -7.97 3.70 1.55
CA ALA A 187 -7.81 2.25 1.68
C ALA A 187 -8.85 1.64 2.63
N GLY A 188 -9.13 2.32 3.73
CA GLY A 188 -10.08 1.89 4.77
C GLY A 188 -11.52 1.78 4.29
N GLU A 189 -11.94 2.60 3.31
CA GLU A 189 -13.26 2.47 2.68
C GLU A 189 -13.45 1.12 1.98
N LEU A 190 -12.37 0.54 1.48
CA LEU A 190 -12.36 -0.80 0.86
C LEU A 190 -11.92 -1.90 1.85
N HIS A 191 -11.85 -1.59 3.13
CA HIS A 191 -11.39 -2.50 4.19
C HIS A 191 -9.95 -3.01 4.00
N VAL A 192 -9.10 -2.26 3.31
CA VAL A 192 -7.70 -2.59 3.06
C VAL A 192 -6.80 -1.92 4.11
N PRO A 193 -5.98 -2.67 4.85
CA PRO A 193 -5.07 -2.09 5.82
C PRO A 193 -3.84 -1.46 5.14
N VAL A 194 -3.38 -0.33 5.68
CA VAL A 194 -2.00 0.13 5.53
C VAL A 194 -1.14 -0.70 6.49
N VAL A 195 -0.10 -1.36 5.97
CA VAL A 195 0.71 -2.29 6.76
C VAL A 195 2.13 -1.80 7.01
N PHE A 196 2.56 -0.78 6.26
CA PHE A 196 3.93 -0.26 6.32
C PHE A 196 4.01 1.19 5.86
N LEU A 197 4.93 1.95 6.49
CA LEU A 197 5.31 3.29 6.04
C LEU A 197 6.82 3.52 6.24
N SER A 198 7.48 4.13 5.25
CA SER A 198 8.81 4.72 5.40
C SER A 198 8.78 6.24 5.24
N GLY A 199 9.60 6.95 6.03
CA GLY A 199 9.73 8.40 6.02
C GLY A 199 10.71 8.88 7.08
N ASP A 200 10.77 10.19 7.33
CA ASP A 200 11.55 10.72 8.44
C ASP A 200 10.92 10.32 9.81
N ASP A 201 11.59 10.59 10.92
CA ASP A 201 11.10 10.26 12.25
C ASP A 201 9.78 10.98 12.61
N GLN A 202 9.52 12.16 12.05
CA GLN A 202 8.26 12.89 12.26
C GLN A 202 7.13 12.30 11.42
N ALA A 203 7.41 11.86 10.19
CA ALA A 203 6.46 11.11 9.36
C ALA A 203 6.01 9.81 10.02
N VAL A 204 6.96 9.07 10.59
CA VAL A 204 6.68 7.85 11.37
C VAL A 204 5.82 8.15 12.60
N ALA A 205 6.12 9.21 13.33
CA ALA A 205 5.33 9.63 14.48
C ALA A 205 3.89 10.04 14.07
N ASP A 206 3.75 10.82 12.99
CA ASP A 206 2.45 11.24 12.43
C ASP A 206 1.62 10.03 11.99
N ALA A 207 2.23 9.08 11.28
CA ALA A 207 1.55 7.86 10.83
C ALA A 207 1.04 7.01 12.01
N ASN A 208 1.87 6.78 13.02
CA ASN A 208 1.46 6.05 14.22
C ASN A 208 0.31 6.73 14.98
N ALA A 209 0.30 8.06 15.03
CA ALA A 209 -0.75 8.82 15.69
C ALA A 209 -2.09 8.81 14.91
N ARG A 210 -2.05 8.82 13.57
CA ARG A 210 -3.23 9.02 12.72
C ARG A 210 -3.75 7.76 12.05
N ILE A 211 -2.88 6.78 11.77
CA ILE A 211 -3.27 5.51 11.15
C ILE A 211 -3.38 4.43 12.22
N GLY A 212 -2.49 4.46 13.21
CA GLY A 212 -2.34 3.46 14.25
C GLY A 212 -1.00 2.71 14.15
N PRO A 213 -0.75 1.73 15.01
CA PRO A 213 0.50 0.98 15.02
C PRO A 213 0.60 0.11 13.76
N ILE A 214 1.51 0.51 12.86
CA ILE A 214 1.88 -0.23 11.64
C ILE A 214 3.39 -0.48 11.66
N GLU A 215 3.90 -1.33 10.74
CA GLU A 215 5.36 -1.43 10.56
C GLU A 215 5.90 -0.13 9.95
N THR A 216 7.02 0.37 10.48
CA THR A 216 7.61 1.63 10.01
C THR A 216 9.12 1.55 9.89
N VAL A 217 9.69 2.37 9.00
CA VAL A 217 11.14 2.59 8.86
C VAL A 217 11.44 4.08 8.83
N VAL A 218 12.34 4.50 9.73
CA VAL A 218 12.89 5.86 9.71
C VAL A 218 14.03 5.89 8.70
N THR A 219 13.90 6.72 7.66
CA THR A 219 14.91 6.89 6.60
C THR A 219 15.96 7.95 6.93
N LYS A 220 15.59 8.90 7.80
CA LYS A 220 16.43 10.01 8.27
C LYS A 220 15.81 10.62 9.52
N LYS A 221 16.63 11.32 10.33
CA LYS A 221 16.14 12.07 11.50
C LYS A 221 16.06 13.54 11.18
N SER A 222 14.90 14.12 11.40
CA SER A 222 14.67 15.53 11.14
C SER A 222 15.36 16.44 12.15
N LEU A 223 15.95 17.54 11.66
CA LEU A 223 16.48 18.65 12.47
C LEU A 223 15.71 19.95 12.22
N GLY A 224 14.93 19.99 11.17
CA GLY A 224 14.13 21.14 10.74
C GLY A 224 13.59 20.93 9.34
N PHE A 225 12.87 21.92 8.80
CA PHE A 225 12.12 21.81 7.57
C PHE A 225 12.96 21.40 6.33
N ASN A 226 14.24 21.80 6.26
CA ASN A 226 15.15 21.46 5.17
C ASN A 226 16.48 20.85 5.65
N SER A 227 16.50 20.20 6.79
CA SER A 227 17.72 19.62 7.35
C SER A 227 17.46 18.38 8.19
N GLY A 228 18.39 17.42 8.13
CA GLY A 228 18.29 16.18 8.87
C GLY A 228 19.61 15.44 8.99
N ILE A 229 19.59 14.36 9.75
CA ILE A 229 20.68 13.39 9.86
C ILE A 229 20.32 12.18 9.01
N MET A 230 21.06 11.95 7.94
CA MET A 230 20.78 10.90 6.96
C MET A 230 21.23 9.53 7.45
N ILE A 231 20.43 8.52 7.13
CA ILE A 231 20.78 7.11 7.25
C ILE A 231 21.25 6.63 5.87
N ALA A 232 22.32 5.83 5.83
CA ALA A 232 22.86 5.35 4.55
C ALA A 232 21.77 4.65 3.70
N PRO A 233 21.59 4.99 2.42
CA PRO A 233 20.53 4.46 1.57
C PRO A 233 20.47 2.93 1.51
N THR A 234 21.63 2.26 1.55
CA THR A 234 21.70 0.78 1.58
C THR A 234 21.14 0.19 2.88
N THR A 235 21.33 0.87 4.00
CA THR A 235 20.72 0.49 5.28
C THR A 235 19.21 0.69 5.26
N VAL A 236 18.76 1.80 4.66
CA VAL A 236 17.33 2.11 4.52
C VAL A 236 16.64 1.08 3.63
N THR A 237 17.18 0.76 2.45
CA THR A 237 16.57 -0.22 1.54
C THR A 237 16.44 -1.61 2.18
N GLN A 238 17.46 -2.05 2.94
CA GLN A 238 17.38 -3.32 3.68
C GLN A 238 16.29 -3.27 4.77
N ALA A 239 16.23 -2.19 5.53
CA ALA A 239 15.23 -2.02 6.58
C ALA A 239 13.79 -1.97 6.00
N ILE A 240 13.59 -1.31 4.84
CA ILE A 240 12.33 -1.29 4.11
C ILE A 240 11.93 -2.70 3.70
N HIS A 241 12.84 -3.46 3.07
CA HIS A 241 12.57 -4.85 2.69
C HIS A 241 12.07 -5.65 3.90
N ASP A 242 12.83 -5.67 4.99
CA ASP A 242 12.50 -6.45 6.17
C ASP A 242 11.19 -6.00 6.84
N GLY A 243 10.95 -4.68 6.90
CA GLY A 243 9.73 -4.10 7.44
C GLY A 243 8.50 -4.42 6.62
N VAL A 244 8.57 -4.33 5.29
CA VAL A 244 7.46 -4.69 4.38
C VAL A 244 7.14 -6.17 4.47
N VAL A 245 8.14 -7.06 4.54
CA VAL A 245 7.90 -8.50 4.77
C VAL A 245 7.12 -8.73 6.06
N ARG A 246 7.53 -8.08 7.17
CA ARG A 246 6.80 -8.21 8.45
C ARG A 246 5.39 -7.64 8.34
N GLY A 247 5.23 -6.46 7.76
CA GLY A 247 3.93 -5.78 7.61
C GLY A 247 2.93 -6.63 6.83
N ILE A 248 3.34 -7.14 5.67
CA ILE A 248 2.46 -7.97 4.83
C ILE A 248 2.10 -9.30 5.52
N ARG A 249 3.05 -9.94 6.18
CA ARG A 249 2.78 -11.20 6.91
C ARG A 249 1.83 -11.00 8.08
N ARG A 250 1.87 -9.85 8.73
CA ARG A 250 1.02 -9.46 9.85
C ARG A 250 -0.21 -8.66 9.45
N ARG A 251 -0.54 -8.57 8.16
CA ARG A 251 -1.62 -7.69 7.63
C ARG A 251 -2.97 -7.87 8.32
N ALA A 252 -3.28 -9.05 8.82
CA ALA A 252 -4.51 -9.32 9.56
C ALA A 252 -4.56 -8.67 10.97
N GLU A 253 -3.43 -8.19 11.48
CA GLU A 253 -3.34 -7.52 12.79
C GLU A 253 -3.59 -6.00 12.66
N PHE A 254 -3.49 -5.44 11.46
CA PHE A 254 -3.67 -4.02 11.22
C PHE A 254 -5.11 -3.70 10.84
N HIS A 255 -5.65 -2.65 11.44
CA HIS A 255 -7.03 -2.24 11.23
C HIS A 255 -7.13 -1.19 10.13
N PRO A 256 -7.95 -1.41 9.07
CA PRO A 256 -8.25 -0.37 8.10
C PRO A 256 -8.84 0.87 8.78
N ARG A 257 -8.41 2.06 8.36
CA ARG A 257 -8.90 3.32 8.91
C ARG A 257 -10.35 3.56 8.48
N ALA A 258 -11.29 3.35 9.37
CA ALA A 258 -12.70 3.63 9.11
C ALA A 258 -12.96 5.14 9.00
N VAL A 259 -13.86 5.53 8.10
CA VAL A 259 -14.34 6.90 7.95
C VAL A 259 -15.84 6.91 8.19
N SER A 260 -16.29 7.76 9.13
CA SER A 260 -17.71 7.94 9.41
C SER A 260 -18.39 8.79 8.33
N THR A 261 -19.63 8.45 7.98
CA THR A 261 -20.46 9.24 7.06
C THR A 261 -21.46 10.09 7.85
N PRO A 262 -21.83 11.29 7.35
CA PRO A 262 -21.36 11.92 6.12
C PRO A 262 -19.89 12.34 6.20
N ILE A 263 -19.17 12.29 5.06
CA ILE A 263 -17.77 12.70 4.99
C ILE A 263 -17.73 14.21 4.72
N THR A 264 -17.12 14.97 5.62
CA THR A 264 -16.84 16.38 5.41
C THR A 264 -15.36 16.59 5.18
N LEU A 265 -15.03 17.37 4.16
CA LEU A 265 -13.68 17.85 3.86
C LEU A 265 -13.65 19.34 4.09
N GLU A 266 -12.64 19.83 4.80
CA GLU A 266 -12.42 21.25 4.98
C GLU A 266 -10.96 21.58 4.65
N TRP A 267 -10.77 22.49 3.71
CA TRP A 267 -9.47 23.06 3.37
C TRP A 267 -9.35 24.43 4.00
N ARG A 268 -8.26 24.63 4.74
CA ARG A 268 -7.83 25.94 5.18
C ARG A 268 -6.60 26.34 4.38
N PHE A 269 -6.74 27.36 3.57
CA PHE A 269 -5.69 27.91 2.70
C PHE A 269 -4.87 28.98 3.41
N ASN A 270 -3.66 29.23 2.93
CA ASN A 270 -2.81 30.34 3.37
C ASN A 270 -3.10 31.63 2.59
N ASN A 271 -3.87 31.57 1.52
CA ASN A 271 -4.17 32.65 0.60
C ASN A 271 -5.69 32.81 0.42
N LEU A 272 -6.19 34.05 0.49
CA LEU A 272 -7.62 34.37 0.30
C LEU A 272 -8.11 34.04 -1.11
N THR A 273 -7.26 34.25 -2.13
CA THR A 273 -7.61 33.97 -3.54
C THR A 273 -7.84 32.48 -3.75
N GLN A 274 -7.03 31.61 -3.17
CA GLN A 274 -7.24 30.15 -3.22
C GLN A 274 -8.59 29.77 -2.60
N ALA A 275 -8.89 30.27 -1.41
CA ALA A 275 -10.17 30.03 -0.74
C ALA A 275 -11.36 30.55 -1.55
N GLU A 276 -11.21 31.71 -2.20
CA GLU A 276 -12.24 32.29 -3.06
C GLU A 276 -12.48 31.44 -4.29
N LEU A 277 -11.42 31.08 -5.04
CA LEU A 277 -11.53 30.26 -6.25
C LEU A 277 -12.14 28.87 -5.95
N VAL A 278 -11.71 28.22 -4.88
CA VAL A 278 -12.26 26.92 -4.47
C VAL A 278 -13.71 27.06 -4.04
N SER A 279 -14.13 28.20 -3.48
CA SER A 279 -15.53 28.43 -3.12
C SER A 279 -16.49 28.61 -4.32
N TYR A 280 -15.97 28.74 -5.53
CA TYR A 280 -16.78 28.75 -6.74
C TYR A 280 -17.19 27.33 -7.22
N LEU A 281 -16.55 26.29 -6.66
CA LEU A 281 -16.96 24.94 -6.96
C LEU A 281 -18.36 24.64 -6.39
N PRO A 282 -19.20 23.88 -7.12
CA PRO A 282 -20.53 23.51 -6.63
C PRO A 282 -20.47 22.76 -5.28
N ASN A 283 -21.48 22.99 -4.44
CA ASN A 283 -21.62 22.37 -3.12
C ASN A 283 -20.52 22.75 -2.11
N SER A 284 -19.77 23.82 -2.37
CA SER A 284 -18.86 24.42 -1.43
C SER A 284 -19.60 25.26 -0.39
N THR A 285 -19.00 25.40 0.79
CA THR A 285 -19.44 26.32 1.83
C THR A 285 -18.21 27.00 2.44
N ARG A 286 -18.13 28.31 2.42
CA ARG A 286 -17.08 29.06 3.13
C ARG A 286 -17.37 29.04 4.63
N SER A 287 -16.40 28.56 5.44
CA SER A 287 -16.48 28.55 6.89
C SER A 287 -15.92 29.86 7.48
N ASP A 288 -14.88 30.40 6.85
CA ASP A 288 -14.28 31.72 7.14
C ASP A 288 -13.58 32.28 5.89
N GLY A 289 -12.77 33.35 6.03
CA GLY A 289 -12.05 33.96 4.91
C GLY A 289 -11.10 33.02 4.19
N TYR A 290 -10.54 32.03 4.87
CA TYR A 290 -9.51 31.13 4.38
C TYR A 290 -9.99 29.68 4.23
N SER A 291 -11.18 29.32 4.73
CA SER A 291 -11.62 27.94 4.83
C SER A 291 -12.83 27.64 3.97
N VAL A 292 -12.76 26.55 3.22
CA VAL A 292 -13.84 26.04 2.36
C VAL A 292 -14.13 24.59 2.72
N ARG A 293 -15.42 24.26 2.89
CA ARG A 293 -15.91 22.94 3.27
C ARG A 293 -16.77 22.35 2.18
N PHE A 294 -16.67 21.02 2.05
CA PHE A 294 -17.52 20.20 1.19
C PHE A 294 -18.04 18.99 1.97
N THR A 295 -19.17 18.47 1.54
CA THR A 295 -19.66 17.16 1.96
C THR A 295 -19.64 16.23 0.77
N VAL A 296 -19.02 15.05 0.92
CA VAL A 296 -18.87 14.05 -0.13
C VAL A 296 -19.45 12.71 0.33
N ARG A 297 -19.76 11.84 -0.62
CA ARG A 297 -20.44 10.56 -0.36
C ARG A 297 -19.48 9.45 0.04
N ASN A 298 -18.25 9.49 -0.45
CA ASN A 298 -17.23 8.46 -0.29
C ASN A 298 -15.82 9.01 -0.54
N MET A 299 -14.80 8.23 -0.19
CA MET A 299 -13.40 8.64 -0.34
C MET A 299 -12.94 8.74 -1.80
N ALA A 300 -13.56 8.02 -2.72
CA ALA A 300 -13.28 8.19 -4.15
C ALA A 300 -13.76 9.56 -4.67
N GLU A 301 -14.88 10.07 -4.18
CA GLU A 301 -15.32 11.44 -4.46
C GLU A 301 -14.41 12.48 -3.79
N ALA A 302 -13.98 12.21 -2.55
CA ALA A 302 -13.00 13.01 -1.84
C ALA A 302 -11.67 13.15 -2.61
N SER A 303 -11.14 12.05 -3.13
CA SER A 303 -9.90 12.04 -3.94
C SER A 303 -10.01 12.85 -5.23
N ARG A 304 -11.12 12.72 -5.94
CA ARG A 304 -11.36 13.53 -7.16
C ARG A 304 -11.50 15.01 -6.87
N LEU A 305 -12.22 15.35 -5.79
CA LEU A 305 -12.36 16.74 -5.35
C LEU A 305 -11.00 17.31 -4.92
N LEU A 306 -10.21 16.55 -4.17
CA LEU A 306 -8.85 16.91 -3.79
C LEU A 306 -8.00 17.24 -5.02
N THR A 307 -8.02 16.41 -6.06
CA THR A 307 -7.27 16.65 -7.31
C THR A 307 -7.63 18.01 -7.94
N VAL A 308 -8.90 18.41 -7.91
CA VAL A 308 -9.35 19.70 -8.47
C VAL A 308 -8.93 20.86 -7.57
N VAL A 309 -9.07 20.70 -6.25
CA VAL A 309 -8.67 21.73 -5.26
C VAL A 309 -7.16 21.96 -5.30
N ASP A 310 -6.40 20.89 -5.41
CA ASP A 310 -4.94 20.93 -5.52
C ASP A 310 -4.49 21.71 -6.76
N LEU A 311 -5.08 21.42 -7.93
CA LEU A 311 -4.81 22.16 -9.17
C LEU A 311 -5.13 23.66 -9.04
N ILE A 312 -6.30 24.01 -8.48
CA ILE A 312 -6.67 25.42 -8.27
C ILE A 312 -5.66 26.10 -7.34
N SER A 313 -5.24 25.40 -6.29
CA SER A 313 -4.27 25.92 -5.32
C SER A 313 -2.89 26.13 -5.93
N ALA A 314 -2.45 25.22 -6.82
CA ALA A 314 -1.17 25.32 -7.50
C ALA A 314 -1.06 26.53 -8.46
N VAL A 315 -2.16 26.89 -9.16
CA VAL A 315 -2.14 27.99 -10.15
C VAL A 315 -2.40 29.37 -9.54
N SER A 316 -2.77 29.46 -8.27
CA SER A 316 -3.11 30.72 -7.59
C SER A 316 -2.00 31.23 -6.66
N HIS A 317 -0.75 30.89 -6.92
CA HIS A 317 0.43 31.29 -6.14
C HIS A 317 1.01 32.66 -6.56
N GLU A 318 0.29 33.49 -7.31
CA GLU A 318 0.69 34.86 -7.63
C GLU A 318 0.32 35.90 -6.57
#